data_25b1b1436d1575449b823a264b97c23a
#
_entry.id   25b1b1436d1575449b823a264b97c23a
#
_cell.length_a   1.000
_cell.length_b   1.000
_cell.length_c   1.000
_cell.angle_alpha   90.00
_cell.angle_beta   90.00
_cell.angle_gamma   90.00
#
_symmetry.space_group_name_H-M   'P 1'
#
loop_
_entity.id
_entity.type
_entity.pdbx_description
1 polymer ?
#
loop_
_entity_poly.entity_id
_entity_poly.type
_entity_poly.pdbx_seq_one_letter_code
_entity_poly.pdbx_strand_id
1 'polypeptide(L)'
;VAPSDYLSESQKRTVKPRINPEQLAKVYTAYESVKHQERAIDFEDVLLLTTAMIEEEREVRERVQDQYRFFTVDEYQDISPLQQRLINAWLGSREELCVVGDPAQTIYSFAGATPVFLNSFTQRFPEAEVVRLTTGYRSTPEIIFTANSILRKGAMGNELVAINDHGSKPTITAYNDESAEIAGIVRDITQLISEGTPAQEIAVLARTNSQLKGLEKAMNSANLPYQVRNTERFFERKEVRDFLKQVRTASVIPTEGVVWLDELRTLAQPFLTGGA
;
A
#
# COMPACT_ATOMS: atom_id res chain seq x y z
N VAL A 1 17.61 7.85 10.00
CA VAL A 1 18.99 8.17 9.61
C VAL A 1 19.06 9.68 9.41
N ALA A 2 19.93 10.39 10.15
CA ALA A 2 20.11 11.81 9.92
C ALA A 2 20.86 12.06 8.58
N PRO A 3 20.68 13.22 7.94
CA PRO A 3 21.42 13.54 6.70
C PRO A 3 22.95 13.40 6.83
N SER A 4 23.50 13.71 8.01
CA SER A 4 24.92 13.52 8.35
C SER A 4 25.39 12.08 8.26
N ASP A 5 24.54 11.15 8.60
CA ASP A 5 24.86 9.71 8.69
C ASP A 5 24.54 8.96 7.40
N TYR A 6 23.88 9.65 6.44
CA TYR A 6 23.42 9.03 5.21
C TYR A 6 24.52 8.32 4.42
N LEU A 7 25.70 8.94 4.34
CA LEU A 7 26.82 8.37 3.59
C LEU A 7 27.29 7.04 4.19
N SER A 8 27.47 7.00 5.51
CA SER A 8 27.89 5.77 6.21
C SER A 8 26.83 4.67 6.12
N GLU A 9 25.55 5.02 6.24
CA GLU A 9 24.45 4.07 6.14
C GLU A 9 24.22 3.59 4.71
N SER A 10 24.44 4.43 3.71
CA SER A 10 24.32 4.04 2.29
C SER A 10 25.33 2.97 1.88
N GLN A 11 26.51 2.96 2.50
CA GLN A 11 27.54 1.96 2.27
C GLN A 11 27.15 0.56 2.78
N LYS A 12 26.32 0.49 3.82
CA LYS A 12 25.83 -0.77 4.44
C LYS A 12 24.68 -1.39 3.65
N ARG A 13 24.07 -0.66 2.71
CA ARG A 13 22.92 -1.15 1.95
C ARG A 13 23.34 -2.18 0.91
N THR A 14 22.57 -3.25 0.81
CA THR A 14 22.74 -4.30 -0.22
C THR A 14 22.44 -3.74 -1.62
N VAL A 15 21.41 -2.88 -1.72
CA VAL A 15 21.05 -2.20 -2.98
C VAL A 15 21.59 -0.77 -2.92
N LYS A 16 22.55 -0.49 -3.78
CA LYS A 16 23.13 0.86 -3.89
C LYS A 16 22.20 1.78 -4.69
N PRO A 17 22.05 3.05 -4.28
CA PRO A 17 21.29 4.02 -5.06
C PRO A 17 21.94 4.24 -6.43
N ARG A 18 21.12 4.50 -7.45
CA ARG A 18 21.60 4.81 -8.82
C ARG A 18 22.27 6.17 -8.92
N ILE A 19 22.03 7.06 -7.96
CA ILE A 19 22.58 8.41 -7.88
C ILE A 19 23.73 8.38 -6.87
N ASN A 20 24.74 9.21 -7.11
CA ASN A 20 25.90 9.36 -6.21
C ASN A 20 25.41 9.62 -4.77
N PRO A 21 25.86 8.83 -3.77
CA PRO A 21 25.43 8.98 -2.38
C PRO A 21 25.70 10.37 -1.80
N GLU A 22 26.78 11.06 -2.21
CA GLU A 22 27.06 12.42 -1.77
C GLU A 22 26.03 13.43 -2.27
N GLN A 23 25.59 13.28 -3.53
CA GLN A 23 24.53 14.11 -4.09
C GLN A 23 23.20 13.87 -3.37
N LEU A 24 22.89 12.59 -3.07
CA LEU A 24 21.70 12.24 -2.30
C LEU A 24 21.75 12.81 -0.89
N ALA A 25 22.91 12.77 -0.22
CA ALA A 25 23.08 13.38 1.10
C ALA A 25 22.79 14.89 1.07
N LYS A 26 23.28 15.60 0.03
CA LYS A 26 22.98 17.04 -0.15
C LYS A 26 21.49 17.31 -0.38
N VAL A 27 20.83 16.50 -1.22
CA VAL A 27 19.39 16.62 -1.47
C VAL A 27 18.63 16.36 -0.18
N TYR A 28 19.01 15.34 0.58
CA TYR A 28 18.37 15.03 1.85
C TYR A 28 18.54 16.17 2.87
N THR A 29 19.74 16.72 2.99
CA THR A 29 19.98 17.88 3.85
C THR A 29 19.13 19.08 3.44
N ALA A 30 19.02 19.37 2.14
CA ALA A 30 18.19 20.45 1.63
C ALA A 30 16.70 20.21 1.91
N TYR A 31 16.22 18.97 1.74
CA TYR A 31 14.85 18.58 2.05
C TYR A 31 14.51 18.83 3.53
N GLU A 32 15.36 18.37 4.45
CA GLU A 32 15.17 18.60 5.89
C GLU A 32 15.20 20.10 6.24
N SER A 33 16.06 20.87 5.58
CA SER A 33 16.12 22.33 5.78
C SER A 33 14.84 23.02 5.33
N VAL A 34 14.27 22.60 4.20
CA VAL A 34 12.98 23.13 3.71
C VAL A 34 11.85 22.77 4.66
N LYS A 35 11.76 21.52 5.12
CA LYS A 35 10.77 21.12 6.12
C LYS A 35 10.84 22.02 7.37
N HIS A 36 12.04 22.25 7.87
CA HIS A 36 12.23 23.08 9.05
C HIS A 36 11.81 24.55 8.81
N GLN A 37 12.17 25.13 7.67
CA GLN A 37 11.79 26.51 7.30
C GLN A 37 10.28 26.67 7.15
N GLU A 38 9.63 25.70 6.49
CA GLU A 38 8.18 25.68 6.25
C GLU A 38 7.39 25.21 7.48
N ARG A 39 8.05 24.80 8.57
CA ARG A 39 7.43 24.19 9.75
C ARG A 39 6.51 23.00 9.38
N ALA A 40 6.94 22.22 8.40
CA ALA A 40 6.24 21.06 7.88
C ALA A 40 6.87 19.78 8.42
N ILE A 41 6.05 18.74 8.54
CA ILE A 41 6.46 17.39 8.86
C ILE A 41 5.94 16.43 7.78
N ASP A 42 6.68 15.36 7.51
CA ASP A 42 6.24 14.26 6.67
C ASP A 42 5.72 13.08 7.50
N PHE A 43 5.32 11.99 6.84
CA PHE A 43 4.78 10.82 7.55
C PHE A 43 5.85 10.10 8.35
N GLU A 44 7.09 10.10 7.91
CA GLU A 44 8.21 9.53 8.64
C GLU A 44 8.51 10.34 9.91
N ASP A 45 8.40 11.66 9.84
CA ASP A 45 8.53 12.52 11.02
C ASP A 45 7.44 12.23 12.06
N VAL A 46 6.20 11.99 11.63
CA VAL A 46 5.11 11.62 12.56
C VAL A 46 5.49 10.37 13.36
N LEU A 47 5.97 9.34 12.67
CA LEU A 47 6.41 8.10 13.33
C LEU A 47 7.62 8.33 14.23
N LEU A 48 8.62 9.07 13.73
CA LEU A 48 9.87 9.33 14.46
C LEU A 48 9.63 10.16 15.71
N LEU A 49 8.91 11.27 15.60
CA LEU A 49 8.60 12.15 16.72
C LEU A 49 7.71 11.46 17.75
N THR A 50 6.69 10.70 17.31
CA THR A 50 5.86 9.93 18.23
C THR A 50 6.69 8.91 19.00
N THR A 51 7.59 8.21 18.31
CA THR A 51 8.49 7.24 18.96
C THR A 51 9.39 7.92 19.97
N ALA A 52 10.03 9.03 19.58
CA ALA A 52 10.91 9.79 20.47
C ALA A 52 10.17 10.32 21.70
N MET A 53 8.97 10.87 21.54
CA MET A 53 8.14 11.33 22.67
C MET A 53 7.85 10.21 23.68
N ILE A 54 7.53 9.00 23.21
CA ILE A 54 7.28 7.86 24.08
C ILE A 54 8.56 7.38 24.77
N GLU A 55 9.69 7.42 24.07
CA GLU A 55 10.99 6.94 24.60
C GLU A 55 11.60 7.95 25.60
N GLU A 56 11.45 9.24 25.37
CA GLU A 56 12.11 10.29 26.13
C GLU A 56 11.25 10.87 27.26
N GLU A 57 9.92 11.02 27.02
CA GLU A 57 9.01 11.65 27.95
C GLU A 57 8.29 10.60 28.81
N ARG A 58 8.66 10.53 30.10
CA ARG A 58 8.10 9.55 31.04
C ARG A 58 6.58 9.59 31.14
N GLU A 59 6.01 10.78 31.26
CA GLU A 59 4.55 10.95 31.41
C GLU A 59 3.78 10.50 30.16
N VAL A 60 4.33 10.78 28.96
CA VAL A 60 3.76 10.33 27.68
C VAL A 60 3.80 8.81 27.62
N ARG A 61 4.94 8.22 27.92
CA ARG A 61 5.14 6.77 27.93
C ARG A 61 4.16 6.07 28.86
N GLU A 62 4.08 6.50 30.13
CA GLU A 62 3.17 5.91 31.11
C GLU A 62 1.72 5.99 30.64
N ARG A 63 1.28 7.16 30.14
CA ARG A 63 -0.08 7.34 29.61
C ARG A 63 -0.38 6.43 28.43
N VAL A 64 0.53 6.35 27.46
CA VAL A 64 0.35 5.54 26.25
C VAL A 64 0.32 4.05 26.61
N GLN A 65 1.25 3.60 27.46
CA GLN A 65 1.32 2.21 27.88
C GLN A 65 0.14 1.78 28.76
N ASP A 66 -0.42 2.67 29.56
CA ASP A 66 -1.65 2.40 30.33
C ASP A 66 -2.90 2.32 29.46
N GLN A 67 -2.96 3.16 28.40
CA GLN A 67 -4.08 3.21 27.50
C GLN A 67 -4.10 2.02 26.52
N TYR A 68 -2.95 1.64 26.01
CA TYR A 68 -2.82 0.57 24.99
C TYR A 68 -2.10 -0.63 25.58
N ARG A 69 -2.85 -1.60 26.06
CA ARG A 69 -2.31 -2.76 26.77
C ARG A 69 -2.09 -3.97 25.87
N PHE A 70 -2.96 -4.20 24.91
CA PHE A 70 -2.96 -5.35 24.02
C PHE A 70 -2.75 -4.89 22.59
N PHE A 71 -1.86 -5.55 21.87
CA PHE A 71 -1.58 -5.23 20.49
C PHE A 71 -1.85 -6.42 19.59
N THR A 72 -2.53 -6.14 18.48
CA THR A 72 -2.56 -7.03 17.32
C THR A 72 -2.02 -6.28 16.13
N VAL A 73 -0.97 -6.81 15.52
CA VAL A 73 -0.31 -6.22 14.35
C VAL A 73 -0.48 -7.16 13.18
N ASP A 74 -1.23 -6.70 12.18
CA ASP A 74 -1.43 -7.41 10.93
C ASP A 74 -0.36 -7.00 9.90
N GLU A 75 -0.14 -7.84 8.88
CA GLU A 75 0.87 -7.65 7.84
C GLU A 75 2.27 -7.36 8.41
N TYR A 76 2.63 -8.09 9.47
CA TYR A 76 3.86 -7.82 10.23
C TYR A 76 5.15 -8.00 9.41
N GLN A 77 5.11 -8.69 8.27
CA GLN A 77 6.21 -8.79 7.32
C GLN A 77 6.50 -7.47 6.59
N ASP A 78 5.53 -6.53 6.56
CA ASP A 78 5.65 -5.27 5.83
C ASP A 78 6.03 -4.08 6.72
N ILE A 79 6.35 -4.31 7.99
CA ILE A 79 6.78 -3.24 8.88
C ILE A 79 8.24 -2.81 8.61
N SER A 80 8.47 -1.51 8.73
CA SER A 80 9.81 -0.91 8.69
C SER A 80 10.49 -0.93 10.06
N PRO A 81 11.83 -0.77 10.14
CA PRO A 81 12.53 -0.64 11.41
C PRO A 81 12.00 0.47 12.32
N LEU A 82 11.53 1.59 11.76
CA LEU A 82 10.95 2.69 12.53
C LEU A 82 9.60 2.31 13.12
N GLN A 83 8.74 1.64 12.34
CA GLN A 83 7.47 1.10 12.85
C GLN A 83 7.69 0.06 13.94
N GLN A 84 8.70 -0.81 13.77
CA GLN A 84 9.07 -1.76 14.82
C GLN A 84 9.54 -1.06 16.10
N ARG A 85 10.31 0.03 15.99
CA ARG A 85 10.75 0.82 17.13
C ARG A 85 9.55 1.46 17.84
N LEU A 86 8.57 1.97 17.11
CA LEU A 86 7.34 2.50 17.66
C LEU A 86 6.53 1.43 18.41
N ILE A 87 6.35 0.24 17.83
CA ILE A 87 5.68 -0.89 18.49
C ILE A 87 6.40 -1.23 19.80
N ASN A 88 7.73 -1.26 19.79
CA ASN A 88 8.53 -1.51 20.99
C ASN A 88 8.33 -0.45 22.08
N ALA A 89 8.29 0.82 21.70
CA ALA A 89 8.05 1.93 22.64
C ALA A 89 6.64 1.85 23.26
N TRP A 90 5.63 1.49 22.46
CA TRP A 90 4.27 1.25 22.95
C TRP A 90 4.18 0.05 23.88
N LEU A 91 4.79 -1.07 23.49
CA LEU A 91 4.75 -2.32 24.25
C LEU A 91 5.50 -2.18 25.58
N GLY A 92 6.66 -1.49 25.56
CA GLY A 92 7.54 -1.39 26.73
C GLY A 92 8.14 -2.74 27.08
N SER A 93 8.07 -3.13 28.34
CA SER A 93 8.55 -4.42 28.85
C SER A 93 7.49 -5.53 28.81
N ARG A 94 6.34 -5.26 28.22
CA ARG A 94 5.21 -6.20 28.16
C ARG A 94 5.35 -7.16 26.99
N GLU A 95 4.55 -8.23 27.01
CA GLU A 95 4.56 -9.30 26.00
C GLU A 95 3.17 -9.53 25.38
N GLU A 96 2.18 -8.68 25.70
CA GLU A 96 0.80 -8.79 25.18
C GLU A 96 0.73 -8.30 23.73
N LEU A 97 1.36 -9.07 22.84
CA LEU A 97 1.49 -8.80 21.42
C LEU A 97 1.11 -10.02 20.59
N CYS A 98 0.12 -9.87 19.73
CA CYS A 98 -0.19 -10.82 18.66
C CYS A 98 0.25 -10.24 17.32
N VAL A 99 0.98 -11.01 16.53
CA VAL A 99 1.39 -10.60 15.18
C VAL A 99 0.87 -11.60 14.16
N VAL A 100 0.40 -11.08 13.04
CA VAL A 100 -0.04 -11.89 11.90
C VAL A 100 0.76 -11.45 10.68
N GLY A 101 1.21 -12.40 9.87
CA GLY A 101 1.95 -12.08 8.67
C GLY A 101 2.43 -13.31 7.90
N ASP A 102 2.83 -13.07 6.67
CA ASP A 102 3.40 -14.07 5.79
C ASP A 102 4.70 -13.52 5.17
N PRO A 103 5.87 -14.08 5.50
CA PRO A 103 7.15 -13.61 4.95
C PRO A 103 7.20 -13.64 3.42
N ALA A 104 6.45 -14.53 2.78
CA ALA A 104 6.37 -14.63 1.32
C ALA A 104 5.58 -13.47 0.68
N GLN A 105 4.82 -12.71 1.45
CA GLN A 105 4.05 -11.55 1.01
C GLN A 105 4.74 -10.21 1.28
N THR A 106 6.03 -10.19 1.61
CA THR A 106 6.81 -8.95 1.77
C THR A 106 6.99 -8.26 0.43
N ILE A 107 6.10 -7.32 0.09
CA ILE A 107 6.09 -6.62 -1.20
C ILE A 107 6.50 -5.15 -1.10
N TYR A 108 6.66 -4.60 0.10
CA TYR A 108 7.02 -3.20 0.36
C TYR A 108 8.48 -3.00 0.76
N SER A 109 9.39 -3.92 0.39
CA SER A 109 10.82 -3.80 0.70
C SER A 109 11.47 -2.53 0.13
N PHE A 110 10.97 -2.01 -0.99
CA PHE A 110 11.40 -0.74 -1.57
C PHE A 110 11.08 0.47 -0.67
N ALA A 111 10.06 0.36 0.20
CA ALA A 111 9.68 1.37 1.20
C ALA A 111 10.28 1.08 2.59
N GLY A 112 11.21 0.14 2.70
CA GLY A 112 11.90 -0.19 3.95
C GLY A 112 11.25 -1.30 4.77
N ALA A 113 10.22 -1.96 4.27
CA ALA A 113 9.65 -3.15 4.92
C ALA A 113 10.64 -4.31 4.93
N THR A 114 10.59 -5.12 5.99
CA THR A 114 11.47 -6.28 6.12
C THR A 114 10.78 -7.42 6.89
N PRO A 115 10.85 -8.66 6.39
CA PRO A 115 10.29 -9.82 7.08
C PRO A 115 11.15 -10.29 8.27
N VAL A 116 12.29 -9.65 8.53
CA VAL A 116 13.23 -10.07 9.57
C VAL A 116 12.56 -10.11 10.94
N PHE A 117 11.71 -9.13 11.25
CA PHE A 117 11.04 -9.07 12.55
C PHE A 117 10.04 -10.21 12.75
N LEU A 118 9.31 -10.60 11.69
CA LEU A 118 8.43 -11.76 11.73
C LEU A 118 9.23 -13.06 11.84
N ASN A 119 10.27 -13.23 11.04
CA ASN A 119 11.10 -14.45 11.04
C ASN A 119 11.87 -14.66 12.35
N SER A 120 12.24 -13.58 13.05
CA SER A 120 12.94 -13.64 14.34
C SER A 120 12.02 -13.45 15.55
N PHE A 121 10.70 -13.49 15.36
CA PHE A 121 9.74 -13.19 16.42
C PHE A 121 9.91 -14.09 17.65
N THR A 122 10.01 -15.40 17.45
CA THR A 122 10.19 -16.38 18.53
C THR A 122 11.56 -16.31 19.20
N GLN A 123 12.57 -15.72 18.56
CA GLN A 123 13.86 -15.47 19.21
C GLN A 123 13.73 -14.34 20.23
N ARG A 124 12.88 -13.36 19.96
CA ARG A 124 12.60 -12.24 20.85
C ARG A 124 11.56 -12.60 21.93
N PHE A 125 10.56 -13.37 21.56
CA PHE A 125 9.49 -13.84 22.44
C PHE A 125 9.51 -15.39 22.48
N PRO A 126 10.36 -15.99 23.31
CA PRO A 126 10.55 -17.46 23.32
C PRO A 126 9.30 -18.24 23.72
N GLU A 127 8.44 -17.63 24.56
CA GLU A 127 7.18 -18.22 25.02
C GLU A 127 6.01 -18.01 24.06
N ALA A 128 6.24 -17.35 22.90
CA ALA A 128 5.17 -17.10 21.95
C ALA A 128 4.66 -18.40 21.31
N GLU A 129 3.35 -18.57 21.33
CA GLU A 129 2.67 -19.62 20.58
C GLU A 129 2.63 -19.28 19.08
N VAL A 130 3.06 -20.22 18.25
CA VAL A 130 3.06 -20.04 16.79
C VAL A 130 1.95 -20.89 16.16
N VAL A 131 0.93 -20.23 15.66
CA VAL A 131 -0.15 -20.86 14.90
C VAL A 131 0.11 -20.70 13.40
N ARG A 132 0.17 -21.82 12.67
CA ARG A 132 0.37 -21.80 11.21
C ARG A 132 -0.95 -22.07 10.49
N LEU A 133 -1.38 -21.09 9.70
CA LEU A 133 -2.55 -21.20 8.85
C LEU A 133 -2.11 -21.71 7.47
N THR A 134 -2.22 -23.01 7.25
CA THR A 134 -1.76 -23.66 6.02
C THR A 134 -2.91 -24.01 5.07
N THR A 135 -4.15 -23.89 5.50
CA THR A 135 -5.34 -24.21 4.70
C THR A 135 -5.79 -22.99 3.90
N GLY A 136 -5.83 -23.12 2.58
CA GLY A 136 -6.29 -22.09 1.65
C GLY A 136 -7.75 -22.27 1.27
N TYR A 137 -8.58 -21.29 1.61
CA TYR A 137 -10.03 -21.27 1.34
C TYR A 137 -10.40 -20.41 0.12
N ARG A 138 -9.45 -19.69 -0.46
CA ARG A 138 -9.67 -18.72 -1.55
C ARG A 138 -9.47 -19.34 -2.93
N SER A 139 -8.35 -20.02 -3.10
CA SER A 139 -7.85 -20.43 -4.41
C SER A 139 -8.02 -21.91 -4.66
N THR A 140 -8.11 -22.29 -5.93
CA THR A 140 -8.17 -23.69 -6.36
C THR A 140 -6.83 -24.42 -6.14
N PRO A 141 -6.82 -25.76 -6.11
CA PRO A 141 -5.59 -26.55 -5.99
C PRO A 141 -4.53 -26.20 -7.03
N GLU A 142 -4.92 -25.90 -8.28
CA GLU A 142 -4.03 -25.56 -9.37
C GLU A 142 -3.30 -24.24 -9.14
N ILE A 143 -3.99 -23.24 -8.60
CA ILE A 143 -3.40 -21.95 -8.24
C ILE A 143 -2.44 -22.13 -7.07
N ILE A 144 -2.87 -22.84 -6.02
CA ILE A 144 -2.03 -23.12 -4.84
C ILE A 144 -0.78 -23.93 -5.23
N PHE A 145 -0.92 -24.95 -6.10
CA PHE A 145 0.22 -25.70 -6.59
C PHE A 145 1.25 -24.80 -7.29
N THR A 146 0.77 -23.87 -8.12
CA THR A 146 1.65 -22.92 -8.81
C THR A 146 2.35 -21.99 -7.83
N ALA A 147 1.63 -21.43 -6.87
CA ALA A 147 2.18 -20.57 -5.82
C ALA A 147 3.23 -21.30 -4.97
N ASN A 148 2.91 -22.50 -4.47
CA ASN A 148 3.85 -23.33 -3.70
C ASN A 148 5.11 -23.68 -4.50
N SER A 149 5.00 -23.86 -5.83
CA SER A 149 6.16 -24.12 -6.67
C SER A 149 7.13 -22.95 -6.74
N ILE A 150 6.62 -21.71 -6.64
CA ILE A 150 7.42 -20.48 -6.55
C ILE A 150 8.06 -20.37 -5.16
N LEU A 151 7.27 -20.59 -4.10
CA LEU A 151 7.73 -20.52 -2.71
C LEU A 151 8.88 -21.50 -2.44
N ARG A 152 8.77 -22.74 -2.91
CA ARG A 152 9.84 -23.74 -2.80
C ARG A 152 11.16 -23.29 -3.44
N LYS A 153 11.11 -22.64 -4.59
CA LYS A 153 12.31 -22.12 -5.26
C LYS A 153 12.94 -20.96 -4.50
N GLY A 154 12.12 -20.15 -3.83
CA GLY A 154 12.57 -19.02 -3.03
C GLY A 154 12.96 -19.36 -1.60
N ALA A 155 12.75 -20.60 -1.15
CA ALA A 155 12.89 -21.03 0.25
C ALA A 155 12.11 -20.09 1.22
N MET A 156 10.94 -19.64 0.80
CA MET A 156 10.11 -18.66 1.53
C MET A 156 8.77 -19.27 1.95
N GLY A 157 8.36 -18.96 3.17
CA GLY A 157 7.00 -19.20 3.66
C GLY A 157 6.65 -20.68 3.93
N ASN A 158 5.39 -20.89 4.26
CA ASN A 158 4.81 -22.24 4.43
C ASN A 158 4.02 -22.62 3.18
N GLU A 159 4.05 -23.89 2.82
CA GLU A 159 3.19 -24.40 1.75
C GLU A 159 1.72 -24.39 2.19
N LEU A 160 0.84 -24.00 1.29
CA LEU A 160 -0.61 -23.98 1.49
C LEU A 160 -1.24 -25.25 0.90
N VAL A 161 -2.34 -25.67 1.49
CA VAL A 161 -3.18 -26.75 0.99
C VAL A 161 -4.55 -26.18 0.66
N ALA A 162 -4.98 -26.27 -0.60
CA ALA A 162 -6.32 -25.84 -1.00
C ALA A 162 -7.37 -26.87 -0.55
N ILE A 163 -8.53 -26.36 -0.14
CA ILE A 163 -9.70 -27.19 0.16
C ILE A 163 -10.84 -26.99 -0.85
N ASN A 164 -10.71 -26.01 -1.74
CA ASN A 164 -11.69 -25.76 -2.79
C ASN A 164 -11.65 -26.85 -3.86
N ASP A 165 -12.72 -26.93 -4.65
CA ASP A 165 -12.80 -27.80 -5.81
C ASP A 165 -11.73 -27.45 -6.86
N HIS A 166 -11.42 -28.42 -7.72
CA HIS A 166 -10.51 -28.24 -8.81
C HIS A 166 -11.02 -27.19 -9.82
N GLY A 167 -10.11 -26.37 -10.32
CA GLY A 167 -10.40 -25.33 -11.31
C GLY A 167 -9.45 -25.39 -12.49
N SER A 168 -9.47 -24.35 -13.31
CA SER A 168 -8.58 -24.23 -14.46
C SER A 168 -7.13 -24.03 -14.01
N LYS A 169 -6.19 -24.58 -14.74
CA LYS A 169 -4.76 -24.34 -14.52
C LYS A 169 -4.41 -22.91 -14.87
N PRO A 170 -3.55 -22.24 -14.08
CA PRO A 170 -2.97 -20.97 -14.49
C PRO A 170 -2.25 -21.08 -15.82
N THR A 171 -2.47 -20.12 -16.71
CA THR A 171 -1.84 -20.04 -18.03
C THR A 171 -0.81 -18.93 -18.06
N ILE A 172 0.23 -19.10 -18.87
CA ILE A 172 1.25 -18.08 -19.14
C ILE A 172 1.26 -17.85 -20.65
N THR A 173 0.96 -16.61 -21.06
CA THR A 173 0.93 -16.22 -22.47
C THR A 173 2.01 -15.16 -22.71
N ALA A 174 2.83 -15.37 -23.73
CA ALA A 174 3.81 -14.38 -24.18
C ALA A 174 3.28 -13.63 -25.40
N TYR A 175 3.51 -12.33 -25.43
CA TYR A 175 3.14 -11.46 -26.54
C TYR A 175 4.39 -10.79 -27.12
N ASN A 176 4.32 -10.37 -28.39
CA ASN A 176 5.46 -9.76 -29.08
C ASN A 176 5.73 -8.31 -28.59
N ASP A 177 4.69 -7.62 -28.15
CA ASP A 177 4.74 -6.24 -27.66
C ASP A 177 3.57 -5.94 -26.70
N GLU A 178 3.63 -4.78 -26.06
CA GLU A 178 2.62 -4.29 -25.12
C GLU A 178 1.23 -4.15 -25.77
N SER A 179 1.17 -3.75 -27.04
CA SER A 179 -0.10 -3.58 -27.75
C SER A 179 -0.81 -4.92 -27.97
N ALA A 180 -0.05 -5.94 -28.34
CA ALA A 180 -0.56 -7.29 -28.50
C ALA A 180 -0.98 -7.90 -27.15
N GLU A 181 -0.24 -7.63 -26.09
CA GLU A 181 -0.59 -8.04 -24.71
C GLU A 181 -1.92 -7.43 -24.29
N ILE A 182 -2.07 -6.10 -24.41
CA ILE A 182 -3.31 -5.39 -24.06
C ILE A 182 -4.49 -5.92 -24.88
N ALA A 183 -4.33 -6.12 -26.18
CA ALA A 183 -5.37 -6.69 -27.05
C ALA A 183 -5.75 -8.12 -26.63
N GLY A 184 -4.77 -8.92 -26.21
CA GLY A 184 -5.00 -10.25 -25.65
C GLY A 184 -5.82 -10.21 -24.36
N ILE A 185 -5.43 -9.36 -23.41
CA ILE A 185 -6.13 -9.19 -22.12
C ILE A 185 -7.59 -8.77 -22.35
N VAL A 186 -7.83 -7.76 -23.22
CA VAL A 186 -9.20 -7.29 -23.53
C VAL A 186 -10.05 -8.41 -24.17
N ARG A 187 -9.47 -9.19 -25.08
CA ARG A 187 -10.16 -10.35 -25.67
C ARG A 187 -10.53 -11.38 -24.62
N ASP A 188 -9.60 -11.73 -23.74
CA ASP A 188 -9.80 -12.74 -22.70
C ASP A 188 -10.87 -12.29 -21.70
N ILE A 189 -10.87 -11.00 -21.29
CA ILE A 189 -11.92 -10.40 -20.46
C ILE A 189 -13.28 -10.47 -21.17
N THR A 190 -13.33 -10.11 -22.43
CA THR A 190 -14.57 -10.15 -23.23
C THR A 190 -15.13 -11.57 -23.29
N GLN A 191 -14.26 -12.55 -23.48
CA GLN A 191 -14.65 -13.95 -23.49
C GLN A 191 -15.21 -14.39 -22.13
N LEU A 192 -14.51 -14.12 -21.02
CA LEU A 192 -14.97 -14.46 -19.67
C LEU A 192 -16.34 -13.87 -19.36
N ILE A 193 -16.57 -12.62 -19.73
CA ILE A 193 -17.89 -11.97 -19.55
C ILE A 193 -18.95 -12.65 -20.41
N SER A 194 -18.64 -13.02 -21.66
CA SER A 194 -19.57 -13.72 -22.54
C SER A 194 -19.92 -15.14 -22.04
N GLU A 195 -19.01 -15.75 -21.31
CA GLU A 195 -19.18 -17.05 -20.65
C GLU A 195 -19.93 -16.96 -19.30
N GLY A 196 -20.28 -15.74 -18.86
CA GLY A 196 -21.11 -15.50 -17.68
C GLY A 196 -20.33 -15.07 -16.44
N THR A 197 -19.01 -14.83 -16.51
CA THR A 197 -18.25 -14.29 -15.39
C THR A 197 -18.62 -12.82 -15.20
N PRO A 198 -19.10 -12.39 -14.02
CA PRO A 198 -19.39 -10.99 -13.76
C PRO A 198 -18.11 -10.14 -13.84
N ALA A 199 -18.19 -8.98 -14.51
CA ALA A 199 -17.01 -8.10 -14.68
C ALA A 199 -16.36 -7.71 -13.34
N GLN A 200 -17.13 -7.59 -12.27
CA GLN A 200 -16.64 -7.28 -10.92
C GLN A 200 -15.82 -8.40 -10.28
N GLU A 201 -15.85 -9.60 -10.82
CA GLU A 201 -15.05 -10.75 -10.36
C GLU A 201 -13.75 -10.91 -11.15
N ILE A 202 -13.54 -10.05 -12.16
CA ILE A 202 -12.32 -10.04 -12.97
C ILE A 202 -11.38 -8.95 -12.47
N ALA A 203 -10.12 -9.29 -12.23
CA ALA A 203 -9.09 -8.33 -11.87
C ALA A 203 -7.88 -8.43 -12.80
N VAL A 204 -7.37 -7.27 -13.23
CA VAL A 204 -6.10 -7.17 -13.95
C VAL A 204 -5.08 -6.47 -13.07
N LEU A 205 -3.94 -7.10 -12.87
CA LEU A 205 -2.85 -6.58 -12.05
C LEU A 205 -1.66 -6.23 -12.95
N ALA A 206 -1.10 -5.04 -12.76
CA ALA A 206 0.11 -4.59 -13.43
C ALA A 206 1.21 -4.27 -12.44
N ARG A 207 2.47 -4.36 -12.88
CA ARG A 207 3.63 -4.04 -12.02
C ARG A 207 3.73 -2.56 -11.70
N THR A 208 3.29 -1.70 -12.62
CA THR A 208 3.32 -0.23 -12.46
C THR A 208 2.01 0.38 -12.94
N ASN A 209 1.62 1.51 -12.34
CA ASN A 209 0.41 2.24 -12.74
C ASN A 209 0.48 2.77 -14.20
N SER A 210 1.69 2.98 -14.74
CA SER A 210 1.84 3.42 -16.13
C SER A 210 1.34 2.39 -17.14
N GLN A 211 1.47 1.10 -16.83
CA GLN A 211 0.99 0.02 -17.69
C GLN A 211 -0.54 -0.02 -17.78
N LEU A 212 -1.24 0.43 -16.73
CA LEU A 212 -2.71 0.45 -16.71
C LEU A 212 -3.31 1.46 -17.72
N LYS A 213 -2.60 2.55 -18.05
CA LYS A 213 -3.12 3.60 -18.96
C LYS A 213 -3.44 3.07 -20.37
N GLY A 214 -2.60 2.19 -20.90
CA GLY A 214 -2.85 1.53 -22.18
C GLY A 214 -4.07 0.61 -22.13
N LEU A 215 -4.19 -0.15 -21.04
CA LEU A 215 -5.32 -1.03 -20.81
C LEU A 215 -6.63 -0.26 -20.63
N GLU A 216 -6.65 0.83 -19.84
CA GLU A 216 -7.83 1.70 -19.66
C GLU A 216 -8.36 2.20 -21.01
N LYS A 217 -7.46 2.68 -21.89
CA LYS A 217 -7.84 3.13 -23.23
C LYS A 217 -8.47 2.01 -24.07
N ALA A 218 -7.88 0.80 -23.99
CA ALA A 218 -8.39 -0.34 -24.73
C ALA A 218 -9.74 -0.85 -24.19
N MET A 219 -9.93 -0.86 -22.88
CA MET A 219 -11.20 -1.20 -22.21
C MET A 219 -12.30 -0.22 -22.62
N ASN A 220 -12.02 1.09 -22.60
CA ASN A 220 -12.94 2.11 -23.07
C ASN A 220 -13.33 1.90 -24.54
N SER A 221 -12.36 1.62 -25.40
CA SER A 221 -12.62 1.36 -26.83
C SER A 221 -13.47 0.10 -27.08
N ALA A 222 -13.39 -0.86 -26.16
CA ALA A 222 -14.18 -2.09 -26.20
C ALA A 222 -15.53 -1.97 -25.47
N ASN A 223 -15.87 -0.81 -24.91
CA ASN A 223 -17.05 -0.57 -24.07
C ASN A 223 -17.15 -1.54 -22.89
N LEU A 224 -16.02 -1.93 -22.31
CA LEU A 224 -15.97 -2.78 -21.13
C LEU A 224 -15.97 -1.91 -19.86
N PRO A 225 -16.85 -2.17 -18.88
CA PRO A 225 -16.83 -1.46 -17.61
C PRO A 225 -15.58 -1.84 -16.81
N TYR A 226 -14.91 -0.85 -16.22
CA TYR A 226 -13.77 -1.08 -15.34
C TYR A 226 -13.67 -0.04 -14.23
N GLN A 227 -12.95 -0.38 -13.17
CA GLN A 227 -12.57 0.53 -12.10
C GLN A 227 -11.07 0.39 -11.83
N VAL A 228 -10.34 1.50 -11.85
CA VAL A 228 -8.92 1.49 -11.46
C VAL A 228 -8.80 1.80 -9.97
N ARG A 229 -8.19 0.88 -9.21
CA ARG A 229 -7.86 1.11 -7.82
C ARG A 229 -6.52 1.85 -7.72
N ASN A 230 -6.39 2.76 -6.76
CA ASN A 230 -5.19 3.57 -6.51
C ASN A 230 -4.80 4.56 -7.61
N THR A 231 -5.71 4.90 -8.51
CA THR A 231 -5.57 6.12 -9.31
C THR A 231 -5.88 7.34 -8.45
N GLU A 232 -5.51 8.53 -8.95
CA GLU A 232 -5.62 9.84 -8.31
C GLU A 232 -6.63 9.88 -7.16
N ARG A 233 -6.17 10.25 -5.97
CA ARG A 233 -7.07 10.40 -4.82
C ARG A 233 -8.27 11.21 -5.25
N PHE A 234 -9.46 10.88 -4.76
CA PHE A 234 -10.72 11.54 -5.14
C PHE A 234 -10.57 13.07 -5.24
N PHE A 235 -9.86 13.69 -4.29
CA PHE A 235 -9.61 15.12 -4.25
C PHE A 235 -8.55 15.62 -5.26
N GLU A 236 -7.80 14.75 -5.91
CA GLU A 236 -6.78 15.07 -6.93
C GLU A 236 -7.37 15.05 -8.34
N ARG A 237 -8.53 14.46 -8.52
CA ARG A 237 -9.23 14.46 -9.80
C ARG A 237 -9.52 15.89 -10.24
N LYS A 238 -9.29 16.16 -11.51
CA LYS A 238 -9.46 17.50 -12.09
C LYS A 238 -10.85 18.07 -11.80
N GLU A 239 -11.88 17.26 -12.01
CA GLU A 239 -13.27 17.61 -11.81
C GLU A 239 -13.54 18.00 -10.35
N VAL A 240 -13.01 17.24 -9.41
CA VAL A 240 -13.15 17.50 -7.97
C VAL A 240 -12.39 18.76 -7.58
N ARG A 241 -11.17 18.96 -8.09
CA ARG A 241 -10.40 20.18 -7.83
C ARG A 241 -11.08 21.43 -8.41
N ASP A 242 -11.59 21.33 -9.63
CA ASP A 242 -12.32 22.43 -10.29
C ASP A 242 -13.61 22.75 -9.52
N PHE A 243 -14.35 21.74 -9.09
CA PHE A 243 -15.52 21.92 -8.22
C PHE A 243 -15.16 22.57 -6.89
N LEU A 244 -14.14 22.04 -6.18
CA LEU A 244 -13.70 22.61 -4.89
C LEU A 244 -13.21 24.07 -5.04
N LYS A 245 -12.57 24.41 -6.16
CA LYS A 245 -12.16 25.78 -6.46
C LYS A 245 -13.39 26.69 -6.62
N GLN A 246 -14.42 26.24 -7.33
CA GLN A 246 -15.68 26.99 -7.48
C GLN A 246 -16.40 27.16 -6.14
N VAL A 247 -16.48 26.08 -5.32
CA VAL A 247 -17.06 26.16 -3.97
C VAL A 247 -16.31 27.16 -3.09
N ARG A 248 -14.96 27.15 -3.12
CA ARG A 248 -14.16 28.15 -2.37
C ARG A 248 -14.39 29.56 -2.86
N THR A 249 -14.57 29.77 -4.16
CA THR A 249 -14.87 31.09 -4.70
C THR A 249 -16.27 31.55 -4.29
N ALA A 250 -17.27 30.69 -4.35
CA ALA A 250 -18.62 30.96 -3.89
C ALA A 250 -18.73 31.24 -2.40
N SER A 251 -17.92 30.54 -1.56
CA SER A 251 -17.90 30.73 -0.10
C SER A 251 -17.36 32.10 0.36
N VAL A 252 -16.73 32.86 -0.53
CA VAL A 252 -16.24 34.22 -0.23
C VAL A 252 -17.36 35.26 -0.37
N ILE A 253 -18.51 34.91 -0.99
CA ILE A 253 -19.67 35.76 -1.15
C ILE A 253 -20.57 35.57 0.08
N PRO A 254 -20.88 36.63 0.88
CA PRO A 254 -21.76 36.51 2.04
C PRO A 254 -23.18 36.20 1.60
N THR A 255 -23.58 34.95 1.73
CA THR A 255 -24.95 34.49 1.42
C THR A 255 -25.53 33.73 2.60
N GLU A 256 -26.78 33.98 2.94
CA GLU A 256 -27.48 33.31 4.05
C GLU A 256 -27.84 31.85 3.71
N GLY A 257 -27.75 30.95 4.72
CA GLY A 257 -27.67 29.50 4.69
C GLY A 257 -28.45 28.69 3.65
N VAL A 258 -29.71 29.03 3.29
CA VAL A 258 -30.53 28.25 2.35
C VAL A 258 -30.11 28.54 0.89
N VAL A 259 -29.75 29.77 0.59
CA VAL A 259 -29.29 30.20 -0.75
C VAL A 259 -27.97 29.55 -1.11
N TRP A 260 -27.10 29.30 -0.12
CA TRP A 260 -25.80 28.64 -0.30
C TRP A 260 -25.94 27.17 -0.72
N LEU A 261 -26.95 26.46 -0.20
CA LEU A 261 -27.20 25.04 -0.59
C LEU A 261 -27.70 24.93 -2.04
N ASP A 262 -28.49 25.88 -2.49
CA ASP A 262 -29.00 25.94 -3.88
C ASP A 262 -27.90 26.36 -4.86
N GLU A 263 -26.99 27.26 -4.48
CA GLU A 263 -25.77 27.55 -5.23
C GLU A 263 -24.85 26.34 -5.33
N LEU A 264 -24.62 25.62 -4.24
CA LEU A 264 -23.83 24.36 -4.25
C LEU A 264 -24.44 23.31 -5.17
N ARG A 265 -25.79 23.16 -5.18
CA ARG A 265 -26.49 22.26 -6.09
C ARG A 265 -26.31 22.68 -7.55
N THR A 266 -26.43 23.95 -7.83
CA THR A 266 -26.25 24.52 -9.17
C THR A 266 -24.80 24.33 -9.65
N LEU A 267 -23.82 24.56 -8.80
CA LEU A 267 -22.39 24.33 -9.08
C LEU A 267 -22.06 22.84 -9.28
N ALA A 268 -22.76 21.94 -8.59
CA ALA A 268 -22.55 20.50 -8.70
C ALA A 268 -23.21 19.88 -9.96
N GLN A 269 -24.24 20.51 -10.50
CA GLN A 269 -25.04 19.98 -11.61
C GLN A 269 -24.23 19.57 -12.86
N PRO A 270 -23.26 20.36 -13.35
CA PRO A 270 -22.43 19.98 -14.49
C PRO A 270 -21.58 18.74 -14.26
N PHE A 271 -21.22 18.45 -12.98
CA PHE A 271 -20.38 17.31 -12.58
C PHE A 271 -21.21 16.04 -12.34
N LEU A 272 -22.52 16.18 -12.07
CA LEU A 272 -23.45 15.07 -11.87
C LEU A 272 -24.02 14.54 -13.19
N THR A 273 -24.05 15.35 -14.24
CA THR A 273 -24.57 15.00 -15.55
C THR A 273 -23.51 14.58 -16.57
N GLY A 274 -22.23 14.71 -16.24
CA GLY A 274 -21.09 14.35 -17.11
C GLY A 274 -20.55 12.93 -16.95
N GLY A 275 -21.23 12.06 -16.23
CA GLY A 275 -20.85 10.67 -16.00
C GLY A 275 -21.72 9.72 -16.82
N ALA A 276 -21.46 9.61 -18.12
CA ALA A 276 -21.89 8.51 -18.96
C ALA A 276 -20.65 7.90 -19.62
#